data_ea6c955aac2ca0f878300b4d421303cc
#
_entry.id   ea6c955aac2ca0f878300b4d421303cc
#
_cell.length_a   1.000
_cell.length_b   1.000
_cell.length_c   1.000
_cell.angle_alpha   90.00
_cell.angle_beta   90.00
_cell.angle_gamma   90.00
#
_symmetry.space_group_name_H-M   'P 1'
#
loop_
_entity.id
_entity.type
_entity.pdbx_description
1 polymer ?
#
loop_
_entity_poly.entity_id
_entity_poly.type
_entity_poly.pdbx_seq_one_letter_code
_entity_poly.pdbx_strand_id
1 'polypeptide(L)'
;TYECVRADRDLFFVAEKVVHRPPIVAAYAQGKGWKASSSGTVKNKFWGKSLELIAEGSEIVELDTGEVYSITKPSSFMRNLLAGNKYLEHVGEMTVTELKSNMRLVIQFKESSMFGGASSRNHVVGTMYDANGSEIATFKGKWDEQFARQIDKEHLQVLWEAAPMPPNSTKYYGFTNFAMSLNEVTPDVQ
;
A
#
# COMPACT_ATOMS: atom_id res chain seq x y z
N THR A 1 -0.49 21.13 -2.27
CA THR A 1 0.50 20.55 -3.20
C THR A 1 1.74 20.17 -2.41
N TYR A 2 2.29 19.01 -2.71
CA TYR A 2 3.58 18.56 -2.22
C TYR A 2 4.44 18.14 -3.40
N GLU A 3 5.70 18.57 -3.43
CA GLU A 3 6.68 18.21 -4.46
C GLU A 3 7.98 17.76 -3.79
N CYS A 4 8.60 16.71 -4.32
CA CYS A 4 9.88 16.19 -3.87
C CYS A 4 10.75 15.83 -5.07
N VAL A 5 11.93 16.42 -5.13
CA VAL A 5 12.94 16.13 -6.15
C VAL A 5 14.19 15.58 -5.47
N ARG A 6 14.57 14.36 -5.82
CA ARG A 6 15.73 13.67 -5.28
C ARG A 6 16.71 13.35 -6.42
N ALA A 7 17.59 14.28 -6.72
CA ALA A 7 18.60 14.13 -7.76
C ALA A 7 19.57 12.96 -7.51
N ASP A 8 19.84 12.65 -6.22
CA ASP A 8 20.67 11.51 -5.81
C ASP A 8 20.05 10.13 -6.15
N ARG A 9 18.74 10.09 -6.43
CA ARG A 9 17.99 8.87 -6.79
C ARG A 9 17.25 8.98 -8.11
N ASP A 10 17.45 10.07 -8.83
CA ASP A 10 16.73 10.37 -10.08
C ASP A 10 15.20 10.27 -9.87
N LEU A 11 14.72 10.79 -8.73
CA LEU A 11 13.32 10.71 -8.32
C LEU A 11 12.67 12.10 -8.35
N PHE A 12 11.54 12.17 -9.05
CA PHE A 12 10.58 13.27 -8.96
C PHE A 12 9.25 12.74 -8.42
N PHE A 13 8.62 13.50 -7.52
CA PHE A 13 7.30 13.19 -6.98
C PHE A 13 6.51 14.48 -6.78
N VAL A 14 5.24 14.48 -7.19
CA VAL A 14 4.29 15.54 -6.90
C VAL A 14 2.93 14.97 -6.51
N ALA A 15 2.29 15.56 -5.51
CA ALA A 15 0.93 15.22 -5.12
C ALA A 15 0.11 16.48 -4.86
N GLU A 16 -1.15 16.45 -5.26
CA GLU A 16 -2.05 17.58 -5.13
C GLU A 16 -3.49 17.13 -4.88
N LYS A 17 -4.20 17.89 -4.05
CA LYS A 17 -5.65 17.81 -3.96
C LYS A 17 -6.25 18.61 -5.10
N VAL A 18 -6.60 17.94 -6.21
CA VAL A 18 -7.08 18.55 -7.46
C VAL A 18 -8.55 18.94 -7.42
N VAL A 19 -9.35 18.32 -6.55
CA VAL A 19 -10.75 18.69 -6.29
C VAL A 19 -10.97 18.76 -4.78
N HIS A 20 -11.65 19.81 -4.32
CA HIS A 20 -11.88 19.99 -2.88
C HIS A 20 -13.13 19.25 -2.39
N ARG A 21 -14.20 19.23 -3.18
CA ARG A 21 -15.47 18.56 -2.83
C ARG A 21 -16.13 17.93 -4.06
N PRO A 22 -16.25 16.58 -4.13
CA PRO A 22 -15.64 15.60 -3.23
C PRO A 22 -14.10 15.68 -3.30
N PRO A 23 -13.37 15.32 -2.22
CA PRO A 23 -11.93 15.42 -2.23
C PRO A 23 -11.33 14.39 -3.18
N ILE A 24 -10.58 14.86 -4.20
CA ILE A 24 -9.81 14.02 -5.11
C ILE A 24 -8.35 14.42 -5.00
N VAL A 25 -7.50 13.45 -4.75
CA VAL A 25 -6.04 13.62 -4.72
C VAL A 25 -5.45 12.93 -5.94
N ALA A 26 -4.58 13.65 -6.63
CA ALA A 26 -3.77 13.10 -7.71
C ALA A 26 -2.29 13.11 -7.30
N ALA A 27 -1.55 12.10 -7.73
CA ALA A 27 -0.11 12.04 -7.54
C ALA A 27 0.58 11.52 -8.80
N TYR A 28 1.81 11.99 -9.00
CA TYR A 28 2.70 11.50 -10.05
C TYR A 28 4.08 11.29 -9.46
N ALA A 29 4.72 10.20 -9.84
CA ALA A 29 6.09 9.88 -9.50
C ALA A 29 6.84 9.41 -10.74
N GLN A 30 8.12 9.72 -10.83
CA GLN A 30 8.99 9.25 -11.89
C GLN A 30 10.37 8.96 -11.31
N GLY A 31 10.96 7.86 -11.73
CA GLY A 31 12.32 7.47 -11.43
C GLY A 31 12.99 6.86 -12.67
N LYS A 32 14.22 6.42 -12.51
CA LYS A 32 14.94 5.77 -13.61
C LYS A 32 14.25 4.45 -14.01
N GLY A 33 13.74 4.39 -15.23
CA GLY A 33 13.12 3.18 -15.78
C GLY A 33 11.65 2.99 -15.44
N TRP A 34 11.00 3.94 -14.76
CA TRP A 34 9.59 3.84 -14.41
C TRP A 34 8.93 5.19 -14.18
N LYS A 35 7.63 5.24 -14.36
CA LYS A 35 6.75 6.33 -13.90
C LYS A 35 5.47 5.74 -13.29
N ALA A 36 4.88 6.48 -12.37
CA ALA A 36 3.64 6.10 -11.72
C ALA A 36 2.70 7.29 -11.60
N SER A 37 1.42 7.05 -11.76
CA SER A 37 0.38 8.06 -11.57
C SER A 37 -0.79 7.47 -10.80
N SER A 38 -1.42 8.30 -9.98
CA SER A 38 -2.64 7.91 -9.29
C SER A 38 -3.61 9.09 -9.25
N SER A 39 -4.91 8.77 -9.27
CA SER A 39 -5.97 9.72 -8.99
C SER A 39 -7.09 8.99 -8.28
N GLY A 40 -7.55 9.54 -7.16
CA GLY A 40 -8.56 8.86 -6.38
C GLY A 40 -9.15 9.69 -5.24
N THR A 41 -10.17 9.13 -4.66
CA THR A 41 -10.85 9.65 -3.47
C THR A 41 -10.94 8.59 -2.40
N VAL A 42 -11.20 9.02 -1.16
CA VAL A 42 -11.43 8.13 -0.04
C VAL A 42 -12.84 8.38 0.49
N LYS A 43 -13.69 7.37 0.42
CA LYS A 43 -14.97 7.34 1.13
C LYS A 43 -14.77 6.78 2.52
N ASN A 44 -15.60 7.19 3.46
CA ASN A 44 -15.59 6.65 4.80
C ASN A 44 -16.95 6.11 5.20
N LYS A 45 -16.93 5.06 6.04
CA LYS A 45 -18.12 4.45 6.59
C LYS A 45 -17.91 4.08 8.04
N PHE A 46 -18.79 4.57 8.91
CA PHE A 46 -18.73 4.27 10.33
C PHE A 46 -19.58 3.04 10.67
N TRP A 47 -18.97 2.09 11.35
CA TRP A 47 -19.57 0.82 11.75
C TRP A 47 -19.76 0.71 13.29
N GLY A 48 -20.00 1.82 13.97
CA GLY A 48 -20.11 1.88 15.43
C GLY A 48 -18.75 1.85 16.12
N LYS A 49 -18.06 0.71 16.14
CA LYS A 49 -16.73 0.57 16.78
C LYS A 49 -15.52 0.64 15.81
N SER A 50 -15.78 0.77 14.52
CA SER A 50 -14.74 0.83 13.48
C SER A 50 -15.09 1.90 12.45
N LEU A 51 -14.04 2.50 11.85
CA LEU A 51 -14.14 3.39 10.70
C LEU A 51 -13.50 2.69 9.51
N GLU A 52 -14.26 2.49 8.45
CA GLU A 52 -13.77 1.99 7.16
C GLU A 52 -13.42 3.16 6.26
N LEU A 53 -12.25 3.09 5.63
CA LEU A 53 -11.76 3.99 4.60
C LEU A 53 -11.67 3.19 3.29
N ILE A 54 -12.51 3.56 2.34
CA ILE A 54 -12.62 2.89 1.04
C ILE A 54 -11.87 3.76 0.02
N ALA A 55 -10.72 3.28 -0.44
CA ALA A 55 -9.98 3.95 -1.49
C ALA A 55 -10.63 3.65 -2.85
N GLU A 56 -11.06 4.70 -3.56
CA GLU A 56 -11.57 4.61 -4.94
C GLU A 56 -10.56 5.23 -5.89
N GLY A 57 -10.36 4.61 -7.03
CA GLY A 57 -9.35 4.94 -8.01
C GLY A 57 -8.32 3.83 -8.17
N SER A 58 -7.37 4.05 -9.06
CA SER A 58 -6.29 3.11 -9.33
C SER A 58 -4.96 3.84 -9.42
N GLU A 59 -3.88 3.09 -9.22
CA GLU A 59 -2.53 3.52 -9.54
C GLU A 59 -2.11 2.86 -10.85
N ILE A 60 -1.48 3.64 -11.72
CA ILE A 60 -0.89 3.15 -12.97
C ILE A 60 0.62 3.25 -12.83
N VAL A 61 1.32 2.16 -13.10
CA VAL A 61 2.78 2.10 -13.14
C VAL A 61 3.19 1.69 -14.55
N GLU A 62 4.02 2.50 -15.17
CA GLU A 62 4.58 2.24 -16.50
C GLU A 62 6.09 2.02 -16.39
N LEU A 63 6.59 0.95 -16.97
CA LEU A 63 8.02 0.66 -17.06
C LEU A 63 8.56 1.05 -18.44
N ASP A 64 9.82 1.49 -18.50
CA ASP A 64 10.48 1.83 -19.77
C ASP A 64 10.61 0.61 -20.70
N THR A 65 10.56 -0.59 -20.15
CA THR A 65 10.49 -1.86 -20.88
C THR A 65 9.16 -2.08 -21.59
N GLY A 66 8.16 -1.24 -21.28
CA GLY A 66 6.89 -1.15 -21.99
C GLY A 66 5.71 -1.79 -21.28
N GLU A 67 5.88 -2.44 -20.14
CA GLU A 67 4.78 -2.97 -19.33
C GLU A 67 4.03 -1.84 -18.65
N VAL A 68 2.72 -2.01 -18.50
CA VAL A 68 1.83 -1.08 -17.83
C VAL A 68 0.97 -1.83 -16.84
N TYR A 69 1.07 -1.45 -15.58
CA TYR A 69 0.33 -2.08 -14.48
C TYR A 69 -0.75 -1.15 -13.94
N SER A 70 -1.93 -1.71 -13.69
CA SER A 70 -3.00 -1.08 -12.91
C SER A 70 -3.08 -1.74 -11.54
N ILE A 71 -3.13 -0.94 -10.48
CA ILE A 71 -3.15 -1.41 -9.09
C ILE A 71 -4.39 -0.86 -8.38
N THR A 72 -5.22 -1.74 -7.82
CA THR A 72 -6.32 -1.38 -6.93
C THR A 72 -5.90 -1.50 -5.47
N LYS A 73 -6.69 -0.96 -4.54
CA LYS A 73 -6.36 -0.96 -3.10
C LYS A 73 -7.45 -1.65 -2.30
N PRO A 74 -7.10 -2.40 -1.22
CA PRO A 74 -8.08 -2.91 -0.27
C PRO A 74 -8.67 -1.78 0.58
N SER A 75 -9.77 -2.06 1.30
CA SER A 75 -10.28 -1.16 2.34
C SER A 75 -9.35 -1.11 3.54
N SER A 76 -9.29 0.05 4.20
CA SER A 76 -8.56 0.23 5.45
C SER A 76 -9.55 0.45 6.60
N PHE A 77 -9.33 -0.24 7.70
CA PHE A 77 -10.16 -0.12 8.89
C PHE A 77 -9.36 0.43 10.06
N MET A 78 -9.88 1.46 10.70
CA MET A 78 -9.46 1.84 12.05
C MET A 78 -10.35 1.11 13.04
N ARG A 79 -9.78 0.15 13.77
CA ARG A 79 -10.49 -0.72 14.71
C ARG A 79 -10.44 -0.19 16.14
N ASN A 80 -11.40 -0.63 16.96
CA ASN A 80 -11.46 -0.34 18.41
C ASN A 80 -11.57 1.16 18.73
N LEU A 81 -12.37 1.92 17.98
CA LEU A 81 -12.49 3.37 18.15
C LEU A 81 -13.05 3.78 19.52
N LEU A 82 -13.96 2.98 20.09
CA LEU A 82 -14.64 3.31 21.33
C LEU A 82 -13.96 2.75 22.57
N ALA A 83 -13.30 1.59 22.48
CA ALA A 83 -12.65 0.93 23.61
C ALA A 83 -11.54 -0.02 23.14
N GLY A 84 -10.52 -0.21 23.97
CA GLY A 84 -9.37 -1.08 23.70
C GLY A 84 -8.25 -0.41 22.89
N ASN A 85 -7.25 -1.19 22.54
CA ASN A 85 -6.12 -0.69 21.74
C ASN A 85 -6.54 -0.50 20.28
N LYS A 86 -6.49 0.75 19.82
CA LYS A 86 -6.76 1.09 18.41
C LYS A 86 -5.66 0.51 17.52
N TYR A 87 -6.06 0.02 16.35
CA TYR A 87 -5.12 -0.45 15.33
C TYR A 87 -5.67 -0.25 13.93
N LEU A 88 -4.78 -0.17 12.96
CA LEU A 88 -5.10 -0.13 11.54
C LEU A 88 -5.08 -1.55 10.97
N GLU A 89 -6.02 -1.85 10.10
CA GLU A 89 -6.13 -3.13 9.40
C GLU A 89 -6.53 -2.89 7.95
N HIS A 90 -5.88 -3.60 7.02
CA HIS A 90 -6.32 -3.65 5.63
C HIS A 90 -7.09 -4.94 5.40
N VAL A 91 -8.24 -4.85 4.73
CA VAL A 91 -9.14 -5.99 4.49
C VAL A 91 -9.68 -5.93 3.07
N GLY A 92 -9.79 -7.09 2.44
CA GLY A 92 -10.33 -7.23 1.09
C GLY A 92 -9.24 -7.49 0.07
N GLU A 93 -9.51 -7.13 -1.16
CA GLU A 93 -8.70 -7.49 -2.31
C GLU A 93 -7.89 -6.29 -2.85
N MET A 94 -6.66 -6.57 -3.22
CA MET A 94 -5.80 -5.74 -4.05
C MET A 94 -5.47 -6.52 -5.32
N THR A 95 -5.64 -5.90 -6.48
CA THR A 95 -5.30 -6.53 -7.75
C THR A 95 -4.25 -5.69 -8.47
N VAL A 96 -3.19 -6.35 -8.94
CA VAL A 96 -2.19 -5.81 -9.85
C VAL A 96 -2.38 -6.48 -11.19
N THR A 97 -2.75 -5.71 -12.22
CA THR A 97 -3.00 -6.21 -13.58
C THR A 97 -2.00 -5.61 -14.55
N GLU A 98 -1.28 -6.45 -15.30
CA GLU A 98 -0.52 -6.01 -16.47
C GLU A 98 -1.50 -5.82 -17.63
N LEU A 99 -1.63 -4.58 -18.13
CA LEU A 99 -2.73 -4.19 -19.02
C LEU A 99 -2.61 -4.74 -20.46
N LYS A 100 -1.41 -5.12 -20.90
CA LYS A 100 -1.20 -5.63 -22.26
C LYS A 100 -1.41 -7.15 -22.34
N SER A 101 -0.86 -7.87 -21.39
CA SER A 101 -0.98 -9.34 -21.33
C SER A 101 -2.21 -9.83 -20.57
N ASN A 102 -2.83 -8.95 -19.78
CA ASN A 102 -3.91 -9.30 -18.86
C ASN A 102 -3.52 -10.32 -17.76
N MET A 103 -2.22 -10.50 -17.52
CA MET A 103 -1.74 -11.22 -16.34
C MET A 103 -2.08 -10.43 -15.09
N ARG A 104 -2.48 -11.12 -14.02
CA ARG A 104 -2.87 -10.44 -12.78
C ARG A 104 -2.41 -11.18 -11.53
N LEU A 105 -2.03 -10.39 -10.52
CA LEU A 105 -1.81 -10.85 -9.15
C LEU A 105 -2.96 -10.34 -8.28
N VAL A 106 -3.67 -11.26 -7.65
CA VAL A 106 -4.76 -10.95 -6.70
C VAL A 106 -4.26 -11.25 -5.30
N ILE A 107 -4.25 -10.22 -4.44
CA ILE A 107 -3.79 -10.32 -3.05
C ILE A 107 -4.98 -10.11 -2.12
N GLN A 108 -5.29 -11.11 -1.32
CA GLN A 108 -6.31 -11.06 -0.27
C GLN A 108 -5.68 -10.63 1.04
N PHE A 109 -6.12 -9.49 1.55
CA PHE A 109 -5.81 -8.99 2.88
C PHE A 109 -6.81 -9.60 3.86
N LYS A 110 -6.31 -10.47 4.74
CA LYS A 110 -7.16 -11.24 5.64
C LYS A 110 -7.56 -10.42 6.86
N GLU A 111 -8.87 -10.37 7.13
CA GLU A 111 -9.37 -9.80 8.38
C GLU A 111 -8.85 -10.61 9.58
N SER A 112 -8.43 -9.92 10.64
CA SER A 112 -7.95 -10.57 11.85
C SER A 112 -9.04 -11.40 12.52
N SER A 113 -8.65 -12.56 13.05
CA SER A 113 -9.57 -13.39 13.83
C SER A 113 -9.96 -12.71 15.13
N MET A 114 -11.25 -12.77 15.48
CA MET A 114 -11.78 -12.20 16.72
C MET A 114 -11.09 -12.77 17.98
N PHE A 115 -10.59 -13.99 17.91
CA PHE A 115 -9.91 -14.69 19.01
C PHE A 115 -8.40 -14.86 18.81
N GLY A 116 -7.85 -14.44 17.65
CA GLY A 116 -6.46 -14.68 17.28
C GLY A 116 -5.45 -13.67 17.85
N GLY A 117 -5.91 -12.61 18.50
CA GLY A 117 -5.05 -11.55 19.03
C GLY A 117 -4.21 -10.85 17.95
N ALA A 118 -3.09 -10.24 18.35
CA ALA A 118 -2.21 -9.50 17.44
C ALA A 118 -1.51 -10.40 16.40
N SER A 119 -1.25 -11.67 16.73
CA SER A 119 -0.57 -12.61 15.82
C SER A 119 -1.41 -12.97 14.58
N SER A 120 -2.75 -12.84 14.65
CA SER A 120 -3.64 -13.11 13.51
C SER A 120 -3.77 -11.94 12.54
N ARG A 121 -3.14 -10.80 12.81
CA ARG A 121 -3.26 -9.59 12.00
C ARG A 121 -2.32 -9.60 10.80
N ASN A 122 -2.67 -8.75 9.81
CA ASN A 122 -1.81 -8.32 8.71
C ASN A 122 -1.48 -9.42 7.69
N HIS A 123 -2.09 -10.59 7.80
CA HIS A 123 -1.86 -11.69 6.86
C HIS A 123 -2.38 -11.37 5.45
N VAL A 124 -1.56 -11.72 4.47
CA VAL A 124 -1.90 -11.63 3.05
C VAL A 124 -1.64 -12.95 2.34
N VAL A 125 -2.48 -13.25 1.37
CA VAL A 125 -2.33 -14.41 0.47
C VAL A 125 -2.52 -13.91 -0.94
N GLY A 126 -1.59 -14.23 -1.85
CA GLY A 126 -1.63 -13.83 -3.24
C GLY A 126 -1.74 -15.02 -4.18
N THR A 127 -2.45 -14.84 -5.29
CA THR A 127 -2.49 -15.79 -6.41
C THR A 127 -2.24 -15.03 -7.70
N MET A 128 -1.28 -15.49 -8.50
CA MET A 128 -0.96 -14.94 -9.81
C MET A 128 -1.61 -15.80 -10.89
N TYR A 129 -2.26 -15.14 -11.82
CA TYR A 129 -2.94 -15.75 -12.96
C TYR A 129 -2.32 -15.32 -14.27
N ASP A 130 -2.26 -16.24 -15.23
CA ASP A 130 -1.91 -15.91 -16.63
C ASP A 130 -3.08 -15.21 -17.35
N ALA A 131 -2.88 -14.87 -18.63
CA ALA A 131 -3.90 -14.25 -19.48
C ALA A 131 -5.16 -15.09 -19.66
N ASN A 132 -5.08 -16.40 -19.52
CA ASN A 132 -6.20 -17.36 -19.65
C ASN A 132 -6.93 -17.58 -18.32
N GLY A 133 -6.43 -17.01 -17.22
CA GLY A 133 -6.98 -17.18 -15.89
C GLY A 133 -6.49 -18.43 -15.15
N SER A 134 -5.44 -19.10 -15.67
CA SER A 134 -4.79 -20.23 -14.99
C SER A 134 -3.87 -19.72 -13.88
N GLU A 135 -3.91 -20.37 -12.73
CA GLU A 135 -3.01 -20.08 -11.62
C GLU A 135 -1.58 -20.50 -11.96
N ILE A 136 -0.62 -19.59 -11.83
CA ILE A 136 0.80 -19.80 -12.16
C ILE A 136 1.74 -19.62 -10.99
N ALA A 137 1.32 -18.95 -9.91
CA ALA A 137 2.10 -18.81 -8.68
C ALA A 137 1.23 -18.42 -7.50
N THR A 138 1.66 -18.80 -6.29
CA THR A 138 1.04 -18.40 -5.03
C THR A 138 2.02 -17.67 -4.15
N PHE A 139 1.49 -16.80 -3.29
CA PHE A 139 2.25 -15.92 -2.42
C PHE A 139 1.60 -15.87 -1.04
N LYS A 140 2.40 -15.59 -0.02
CA LYS A 140 1.91 -15.37 1.34
C LYS A 140 2.84 -14.48 2.14
N GLY A 141 2.32 -13.91 3.21
CA GLY A 141 3.11 -13.09 4.11
C GLY A 141 2.24 -12.26 5.05
N LYS A 142 2.83 -11.20 5.55
CA LYS A 142 2.16 -10.11 6.24
C LYS A 142 2.56 -8.79 5.58
N TRP A 143 1.62 -7.92 5.33
CA TRP A 143 1.86 -6.68 4.60
C TRP A 143 2.80 -5.70 5.31
N ASP A 144 3.02 -5.87 6.61
CA ASP A 144 3.91 -5.07 7.46
C ASP A 144 5.23 -5.77 7.84
N GLU A 145 5.43 -7.03 7.43
CA GLU A 145 6.63 -7.80 7.76
C GLU A 145 7.36 -8.29 6.51
N GLN A 146 6.73 -9.17 5.73
CA GLN A 146 7.34 -9.72 4.50
C GLN A 146 6.28 -10.24 3.51
N PHE A 147 6.69 -10.33 2.24
CA PHE A 147 5.92 -10.98 1.18
C PHE A 147 6.79 -11.97 0.42
N ALA A 148 6.33 -13.22 0.32
CA ALA A 148 7.11 -14.30 -0.26
C ALA A 148 6.29 -15.11 -1.28
N ARG A 149 6.96 -15.58 -2.35
CA ARG A 149 6.45 -16.55 -3.30
C ARG A 149 6.59 -17.96 -2.71
N GLN A 150 5.55 -18.77 -2.81
CA GLN A 150 5.61 -20.18 -2.45
C GLN A 150 6.18 -20.98 -3.64
N ILE A 151 7.35 -21.59 -3.45
CA ILE A 151 8.00 -22.42 -4.46
C ILE A 151 7.45 -23.84 -4.41
N ASP A 152 7.37 -24.38 -3.19
CA ASP A 152 6.75 -25.68 -2.89
C ASP A 152 6.18 -25.67 -1.45
N LYS A 153 5.82 -26.82 -0.91
CA LYS A 153 5.20 -26.93 0.42
C LYS A 153 6.09 -26.41 1.56
N GLU A 154 7.41 -26.52 1.40
CA GLU A 154 8.39 -26.22 2.45
C GLU A 154 9.23 -24.97 2.18
N HIS A 155 9.35 -24.56 0.91
CA HIS A 155 10.25 -23.48 0.50
C HIS A 155 9.49 -22.22 0.08
N LEU A 156 9.96 -21.10 0.64
CA LEU A 156 9.52 -19.76 0.32
C LEU A 156 10.68 -18.95 -0.27
N GLN A 157 10.40 -18.21 -1.31
CA GLN A 157 11.29 -17.18 -1.84
C GLN A 157 10.79 -15.82 -1.33
N VAL A 158 11.53 -15.20 -0.42
CA VAL A 158 11.20 -13.86 0.06
C VAL A 158 11.46 -12.86 -1.06
N LEU A 159 10.43 -12.09 -1.42
CA LEU A 159 10.49 -11.05 -2.47
C LEU A 159 10.65 -9.66 -1.87
N TRP A 160 10.09 -9.45 -0.69
CA TRP A 160 10.15 -8.20 0.04
C TRP A 160 10.12 -8.46 1.55
N GLU A 161 10.87 -7.67 2.27
CA GLU A 161 10.92 -7.64 3.73
C GLU A 161 10.94 -6.19 4.20
N ALA A 162 10.20 -5.90 5.27
CA ALA A 162 10.11 -4.56 5.83
C ALA A 162 11.46 -4.15 6.45
N ALA A 163 11.92 -2.95 6.12
CA ALA A 163 13.07 -2.37 6.81
C ALA A 163 12.73 -2.11 8.29
N PRO A 164 13.71 -2.21 9.20
CA PRO A 164 13.48 -1.93 10.61
C PRO A 164 12.99 -0.49 10.81
N MET A 165 12.01 -0.34 11.69
CA MET A 165 11.49 0.98 12.04
C MET A 165 12.53 1.79 12.84
N PRO A 166 12.50 3.14 12.72
CA PRO A 166 13.40 4.00 13.49
C PRO A 166 13.28 3.77 15.01
N PRO A 167 14.36 3.95 15.77
CA PRO A 167 14.29 3.95 17.22
C PRO A 167 13.22 4.94 17.72
N ASN A 168 12.43 4.53 18.70
CA ASN A 168 11.32 5.32 19.25
C ASN A 168 10.16 5.63 18.29
N SER A 169 10.06 4.97 17.14
CA SER A 169 8.95 5.18 16.18
C SER A 169 7.56 5.13 16.84
N THR A 170 7.36 4.29 17.85
CA THR A 170 6.11 4.20 18.62
C THR A 170 5.73 5.49 19.34
N LYS A 171 6.70 6.34 19.72
CA LYS A 171 6.45 7.68 20.29
C LYS A 171 6.04 8.70 19.23
N TYR A 172 6.28 8.38 17.96
CA TYR A 172 5.98 9.20 16.78
C TYR A 172 4.96 8.50 15.88
N TYR A 173 3.97 7.86 16.47
CA TYR A 173 2.84 7.24 15.76
C TYR A 173 3.23 6.14 14.74
N GLY A 174 4.41 5.54 14.89
CA GLY A 174 4.94 4.57 13.92
C GLY A 174 5.46 5.21 12.64
N PHE A 175 5.81 6.48 12.65
CA PHE A 175 6.33 7.18 11.48
C PHE A 175 7.77 6.77 11.16
N THR A 176 8.09 6.76 9.87
CA THR A 176 9.45 6.66 9.35
C THR A 176 10.24 7.96 9.61
N ASN A 177 11.57 7.89 9.49
CA ASN A 177 12.41 9.11 9.57
C ASN A 177 11.97 10.17 8.56
N PHE A 178 11.62 9.77 7.34
CA PHE A 178 11.10 10.69 6.32
C PHE A 178 9.81 11.40 6.79
N ALA A 179 8.84 10.65 7.32
CA ALA A 179 7.59 11.24 7.79
C ALA A 179 7.80 12.18 8.99
N MET A 180 8.75 11.86 9.89
CA MET A 180 9.10 12.73 11.00
C MET A 180 9.77 14.03 10.53
N SER A 181 10.66 13.97 9.53
CA SER A 181 11.36 15.14 9.00
C SER A 181 10.46 16.15 8.29
N LEU A 182 9.27 15.77 7.85
CA LEU A 182 8.29 16.68 7.24
C LEU A 182 7.82 17.80 8.19
N ASN A 183 8.00 17.65 9.50
CA ASN A 183 7.64 18.64 10.52
C ASN A 183 8.86 19.43 11.04
N GLU A 184 10.04 19.20 10.49
CA GLU A 184 11.24 19.97 10.86
C GLU A 184 11.15 21.39 10.27
N VAL A 185 11.39 22.37 11.12
CA VAL A 185 11.49 23.77 10.68
C VAL A 185 12.88 23.99 10.11
N THR A 186 12.96 24.10 8.80
CA THR A 186 14.21 24.36 8.09
C THR A 186 14.45 25.86 7.90
N PRO A 187 15.70 26.33 7.69
CA PRO A 187 16.01 27.77 7.56
C PRO A 187 15.24 28.49 6.46
N ASP A 188 14.79 27.78 5.42
CA ASP A 188 14.04 28.32 4.28
C ASP A 188 12.54 28.52 4.56
N VAL A 189 12.04 28.03 5.71
CA VAL A 189 10.62 28.19 6.14
C VAL A 189 10.48 28.97 7.47
N GLN A 190 11.55 29.61 7.92
CA GLN A 190 11.57 30.51 9.09
C GLN A 190 11.09 31.90 8.75
#